data_8f92a31296f1c7a262c467a482d0dccb
#
_entry.id   8f92a31296f1c7a262c467a482d0dccb
#
_cell.length_a   1.000
_cell.length_b   1.000
_cell.length_c   1.000
_cell.angle_alpha   90.00
_cell.angle_beta   90.00
_cell.angle_gamma   90.00
#
_symmetry.space_group_name_H-M   'P 1'
#
loop_
_entity.id
_entity.type
_entity.pdbx_description
1 polymer ?
#
loop_
_entity_poly.entity_id
_entity_poly.type
_entity_poly.pdbx_seq_one_letter_code
_entity_poly.pdbx_strand_id
1 'polypeptide(L)'
;MRLVLSLGLGSALAIAVVAITPILSERTQWARALHAELEGLISPLSTKEITILALSSGLAEEMFFRGAMQPVLGLLFTSAVFGAVHVGPRKVLLAWTTWAFVMGLSFGSIFELTGVIWGPVLAHVWINQRNMTFIRRH
;
A
#
# COMPACT_ATOMS: atom_id res chain seq x y z
N MET A 1 -16.52 -15.54 11.15
CA MET A 1 -15.27 -15.39 11.93
C MET A 1 -14.10 -14.91 11.07
N ARG A 2 -13.72 -15.59 9.98
CA ARG A 2 -12.58 -15.20 9.10
C ARG A 2 -12.67 -13.78 8.52
N LEU A 3 -13.86 -13.34 8.06
CA LEU A 3 -14.06 -11.98 7.54
C LEU A 3 -13.79 -10.91 8.61
N VAL A 4 -14.33 -11.10 9.82
CA VAL A 4 -14.12 -10.15 10.94
C VAL A 4 -12.65 -10.06 11.30
N LEU A 5 -11.95 -11.21 11.37
CA LEU A 5 -10.51 -11.25 11.61
C LEU A 5 -9.73 -10.53 10.49
N SER A 6 -10.06 -10.79 9.23
CA SER A 6 -9.42 -10.15 8.08
C SER A 6 -9.57 -8.62 8.13
N LEU A 7 -10.80 -8.14 8.33
CA LEU A 7 -11.08 -6.70 8.46
C LEU A 7 -10.39 -6.08 9.67
N GLY A 8 -10.37 -6.78 10.80
CA GLY A 8 -9.66 -6.33 12.02
C GLY A 8 -8.16 -6.17 11.79
N LEU A 9 -7.50 -7.18 11.20
CA LEU A 9 -6.07 -7.14 10.87
C LEU A 9 -5.77 -6.06 9.81
N GLY A 10 -6.61 -5.95 8.78
CA GLY A 10 -6.48 -4.91 7.77
C GLY A 10 -6.60 -3.51 8.34
N SER A 11 -7.58 -3.29 9.24
CA SER A 11 -7.74 -2.00 9.93
C SER A 11 -6.55 -1.67 10.82
N ALA A 12 -6.06 -2.64 11.60
CA ALA A 12 -4.90 -2.44 12.47
C ALA A 12 -3.64 -2.08 11.65
N LEU A 13 -3.40 -2.76 10.53
CA LEU A 13 -2.30 -2.45 9.61
C LEU A 13 -2.45 -1.03 9.04
N ALA A 14 -3.65 -0.67 8.57
CA ALA A 14 -3.91 0.66 8.01
C ALA A 14 -3.65 1.77 9.03
N ILE A 15 -4.15 1.60 10.25
CA ILE A 15 -3.93 2.56 11.34
C ILE A 15 -2.43 2.71 11.64
N ALA A 16 -1.71 1.60 11.77
CA ALA A 16 -0.27 1.61 12.04
C ALA A 16 0.52 2.34 10.93
N VAL A 17 0.25 2.02 9.66
CA VAL A 17 0.94 2.63 8.53
C VAL A 17 0.62 4.12 8.41
N VAL A 18 -0.65 4.50 8.52
CA VAL A 18 -1.08 5.91 8.45
C VAL A 18 -0.47 6.73 9.59
N ALA A 19 -0.37 6.16 10.79
CA ALA A 19 0.22 6.84 11.95
C ALA A 19 1.74 7.01 11.82
N ILE A 20 2.45 6.04 11.22
CA ILE A 20 3.92 6.10 11.09
C ILE A 20 4.39 6.97 9.92
N THR A 21 3.57 7.13 8.87
CA THR A 21 3.94 7.87 7.65
C THR A 21 4.46 9.29 7.93
N PRO A 22 3.74 10.17 8.67
CA PRO A 22 4.25 11.51 8.97
C PRO A 22 5.54 11.47 9.79
N ILE A 23 5.65 10.55 10.75
CA ILE A 23 6.86 10.39 11.58
C ILE A 23 8.07 10.05 10.72
N LEU A 24 7.92 9.12 9.77
CA LEU A 24 8.99 8.77 8.83
C LEU A 24 9.35 9.96 7.95
N SER A 25 8.38 10.69 7.42
CA SER A 25 8.60 11.87 6.58
C SER A 25 9.32 12.99 7.32
N GLU A 26 9.08 13.16 8.62
CA GLU A 26 9.78 14.14 9.43
C GLU A 26 11.20 13.71 9.84
N ARG A 27 11.39 12.42 10.14
CA ARG A 27 12.60 11.92 10.79
C ARG A 27 13.62 11.28 9.85
N THR A 28 13.24 10.90 8.62
CA THR A 28 14.15 10.20 7.72
C THR A 28 14.34 10.92 6.39
N GLN A 29 15.58 10.92 5.89
CA GLN A 29 15.90 11.56 4.61
C GLN A 29 15.25 10.86 3.42
N TRP A 30 15.21 9.53 3.44
CA TRP A 30 14.63 8.75 2.35
C TRP A 30 13.12 8.98 2.21
N ALA A 31 12.39 9.08 3.33
CA ALA A 31 10.96 9.31 3.29
C ALA A 31 10.63 10.75 2.84
N ARG A 32 11.41 11.74 3.25
CA ARG A 32 11.30 13.11 2.72
C ARG A 32 11.56 13.18 1.22
N ALA A 33 12.63 12.52 0.76
CA ALA A 33 12.97 12.50 -0.66
C ALA A 33 11.88 11.79 -1.50
N LEU A 34 11.33 10.68 -0.98
CA LEU A 34 10.21 9.98 -1.63
C LEU A 34 8.95 10.85 -1.66
N HIS A 35 8.64 11.53 -0.56
CA HIS A 35 7.51 12.47 -0.50
C HIS A 35 7.63 13.56 -1.58
N ALA A 36 8.77 14.24 -1.63
CA ALA A 36 9.03 15.29 -2.63
C ALA A 36 8.95 14.78 -4.08
N GLU A 37 9.36 13.54 -4.34
CA GLU A 37 9.24 12.92 -5.66
C GLU A 37 7.79 12.65 -6.05
N LEU A 38 6.98 12.18 -5.11
CA LEU A 38 5.56 11.85 -5.34
C LEU A 38 4.67 13.09 -5.33
N GLU A 39 5.06 14.16 -4.64
CA GLU A 39 4.31 15.42 -4.56
C GLU A 39 3.95 15.97 -5.94
N GLY A 40 4.91 16.00 -6.87
CA GLY A 40 4.68 16.48 -8.22
C GLY A 40 3.59 15.71 -9.01
N LEU A 41 3.37 14.44 -8.65
CA LEU A 41 2.35 13.59 -9.25
C LEU A 41 0.99 13.70 -8.54
N ILE A 42 1.00 13.87 -7.24
CA ILE A 42 -0.20 13.79 -6.39
C ILE A 42 -0.83 15.16 -6.15
N SER A 43 -0.04 16.23 -6.01
CA SER A 43 -0.57 17.56 -5.66
C SER A 43 -1.57 18.13 -6.67
N PRO A 44 -1.50 17.85 -8.00
CA PRO A 44 -2.53 18.29 -8.94
C PRO A 44 -3.88 17.59 -8.78
N LEU A 45 -3.92 16.44 -8.11
CA LEU A 45 -5.13 15.63 -8.01
C LEU A 45 -6.13 16.23 -7.02
N SER A 46 -7.41 16.24 -7.41
CA SER A 46 -8.53 16.55 -6.51
C SER A 46 -8.75 15.43 -5.48
N THR A 47 -9.48 15.73 -4.41
CA THR A 47 -9.88 14.71 -3.44
C THR A 47 -10.64 13.55 -4.06
N LYS A 48 -11.50 13.85 -5.05
CA LYS A 48 -12.27 12.84 -5.78
C LYS A 48 -11.35 11.90 -6.57
N GLU A 49 -10.37 12.45 -7.28
CA GLU A 49 -9.41 11.67 -8.07
C GLU A 49 -8.54 10.79 -7.17
N ILE A 50 -8.04 11.32 -6.05
CA ILE A 50 -7.33 10.53 -5.03
C ILE A 50 -8.20 9.37 -4.53
N THR A 51 -9.48 9.63 -4.24
CA THR A 51 -10.39 8.58 -3.77
C THR A 51 -10.63 7.50 -4.82
N ILE A 52 -10.86 7.90 -6.07
CA ILE A 52 -11.03 6.96 -7.18
C ILE A 52 -9.76 6.13 -7.38
N LEU A 53 -8.60 6.77 -7.36
CA LEU A 53 -7.31 6.11 -7.52
C LEU A 53 -7.04 5.11 -6.38
N ALA A 54 -7.28 5.50 -5.13
CA ALA A 54 -7.12 4.63 -3.98
C ALA A 54 -8.04 3.41 -4.02
N LEU A 55 -9.31 3.62 -4.38
CA LEU A 55 -10.29 2.53 -4.50
C LEU A 55 -9.96 1.57 -5.64
N SER A 56 -9.67 2.12 -6.83
CA SER A 56 -9.39 1.30 -8.01
C SER A 56 -8.09 0.52 -7.88
N SER A 57 -7.00 1.16 -7.42
CA SER A 57 -5.73 0.47 -7.22
C SER A 57 -5.83 -0.57 -6.11
N GLY A 58 -6.34 -0.20 -4.93
CA GLY A 58 -6.45 -1.13 -3.80
C GLY A 58 -7.33 -2.34 -4.10
N LEU A 59 -8.43 -2.17 -4.83
CA LEU A 59 -9.29 -3.30 -5.22
C LEU A 59 -8.64 -4.15 -6.31
N ALA A 60 -8.21 -3.53 -7.43
CA ALA A 60 -7.67 -4.26 -8.57
C ALA A 60 -6.38 -5.01 -8.23
N GLU A 61 -5.47 -4.36 -7.49
CA GLU A 61 -4.22 -4.98 -7.10
C GLU A 61 -4.41 -6.14 -6.12
N GLU A 62 -5.28 -5.99 -5.11
CA GLU A 62 -5.53 -7.10 -4.18
C GLU A 62 -6.25 -8.27 -4.85
N MET A 63 -7.18 -8.01 -5.76
CA MET A 63 -7.80 -9.09 -6.55
C MET A 63 -6.77 -9.82 -7.40
N PHE A 64 -5.86 -9.12 -8.05
CA PHE A 64 -4.82 -9.71 -8.88
C PHE A 64 -3.76 -10.44 -8.04
N PHE A 65 -3.14 -9.75 -7.08
CA PHE A 65 -2.02 -10.31 -6.32
C PHE A 65 -2.47 -11.36 -5.30
N ARG A 66 -3.51 -11.10 -4.51
CA ARG A 66 -3.97 -12.04 -3.46
C ARG A 66 -5.02 -13.00 -3.97
N GLY A 67 -5.91 -12.54 -4.85
CA GLY A 67 -6.95 -13.39 -5.41
C GLY A 67 -6.45 -14.37 -6.48
N ALA A 68 -5.53 -13.97 -7.35
CA ALA A 68 -5.08 -14.78 -8.46
C ALA A 68 -3.63 -15.28 -8.32
N MET A 69 -2.67 -14.41 -8.01
CA MET A 69 -1.24 -14.76 -8.06
C MET A 69 -0.77 -15.53 -6.82
N GLN A 70 -1.06 -15.04 -5.62
CA GLN A 70 -0.54 -15.64 -4.38
C GLN A 70 -0.98 -17.09 -4.15
N PRO A 71 -2.22 -17.52 -4.45
CA PRO A 71 -2.60 -18.93 -4.33
C PRO A 71 -1.76 -19.89 -5.17
N VAL A 72 -1.16 -19.41 -6.28
CA VAL A 72 -0.36 -20.22 -7.20
C VAL A 72 1.14 -20.10 -6.91
N LEU A 73 1.63 -18.88 -6.67
CA LEU A 73 3.07 -18.58 -6.59
C LEU A 73 3.57 -18.37 -5.16
N GLY A 74 2.69 -18.35 -4.18
CA GLY A 74 3.02 -18.17 -2.77
C GLY A 74 3.29 -16.71 -2.39
N LEU A 75 3.33 -16.49 -1.08
CA LEU A 75 3.47 -15.17 -0.46
C LEU A 75 4.73 -14.42 -0.90
N LEU A 76 5.88 -15.06 -0.78
CA LEU A 76 7.16 -14.37 -0.97
C LEU A 76 7.36 -13.93 -2.42
N PHE A 77 7.09 -14.81 -3.37
CA PHE A 77 7.24 -14.49 -4.80
C PHE A 77 6.24 -13.41 -5.22
N THR A 78 4.98 -13.55 -4.83
CA THR A 78 3.94 -12.55 -5.13
C THR A 78 4.29 -11.18 -4.53
N SER A 79 4.82 -11.13 -3.31
CA SER A 79 5.26 -9.88 -2.69
C SER A 79 6.46 -9.26 -3.39
N ALA A 80 7.40 -10.10 -3.88
CA ALA A 80 8.54 -9.62 -4.67
C ALA A 80 8.08 -9.00 -6.00
N VAL A 81 7.13 -9.64 -6.68
CA VAL A 81 6.54 -9.08 -7.91
C VAL A 81 5.76 -7.80 -7.59
N PHE A 82 4.99 -7.77 -6.50
CA PHE A 82 4.29 -6.56 -6.05
C PHE A 82 5.26 -5.39 -5.81
N GLY A 83 6.38 -5.62 -5.17
CA GLY A 83 7.44 -4.62 -5.04
C GLY A 83 8.02 -4.20 -6.40
N ALA A 84 8.33 -5.16 -7.26
CA ALA A 84 8.97 -4.93 -8.54
C ALA A 84 8.13 -4.09 -9.52
N VAL A 85 6.80 -4.21 -9.50
CA VAL A 85 5.93 -3.38 -10.36
C VAL A 85 5.85 -1.93 -9.87
N HIS A 86 6.33 -1.64 -8.65
CA HIS A 86 6.44 -0.30 -8.09
C HIS A 86 7.84 0.34 -8.31
N VAL A 87 8.70 -0.31 -9.12
CA VAL A 87 10.00 0.29 -9.46
C VAL A 87 9.83 1.51 -10.34
N GLY A 88 10.61 2.54 -10.07
CA GLY A 88 10.61 3.76 -10.88
C GLY A 88 12.03 4.09 -11.39
N PRO A 89 12.16 5.02 -12.34
CA PRO A 89 13.43 5.31 -13.02
C PRO A 89 14.45 6.04 -12.13
N ARG A 90 14.04 6.58 -11.00
CA ARG A 90 14.91 7.32 -10.08
C ARG A 90 15.29 6.48 -8.86
N LYS A 91 16.52 6.61 -8.39
CA LYS A 91 17.03 5.86 -7.22
C LYS A 91 16.18 6.06 -5.94
N VAL A 92 15.59 7.23 -5.75
CA VAL A 92 14.69 7.51 -4.63
C VAL A 92 13.47 6.59 -4.62
N LEU A 93 13.02 6.13 -5.77
CA LEU A 93 11.89 5.21 -5.91
C LEU A 93 12.22 3.77 -5.50
N LEU A 94 13.50 3.42 -5.26
CA LEU A 94 13.86 2.15 -4.62
C LEU A 94 13.30 2.04 -3.20
N ALA A 95 13.19 3.16 -2.49
CA ALA A 95 12.52 3.18 -1.19
C ALA A 95 11.04 2.82 -1.32
N TRP A 96 10.37 3.30 -2.36
CA TRP A 96 8.98 2.94 -2.67
C TRP A 96 8.84 1.46 -3.05
N THR A 97 9.73 0.95 -3.92
CA THR A 97 9.79 -0.48 -4.27
C THR A 97 9.94 -1.36 -3.03
N THR A 98 10.87 -1.00 -2.12
CA THR A 98 11.09 -1.71 -0.86
C THR A 98 9.86 -1.63 0.04
N TRP A 99 9.26 -0.45 0.15
CA TRP A 99 8.03 -0.26 0.92
C TRP A 99 6.87 -1.09 0.35
N ALA A 100 6.69 -1.09 -0.97
CA ALA A 100 5.69 -1.92 -1.64
C ALA A 100 5.92 -3.42 -1.38
N PHE A 101 7.16 -3.89 -1.41
CA PHE A 101 7.48 -5.28 -1.04
C PHE A 101 7.04 -5.61 0.40
N VAL A 102 7.36 -4.73 1.37
CA VAL A 102 6.95 -4.90 2.78
C VAL A 102 5.42 -4.88 2.92
N MET A 103 4.74 -3.98 2.21
CA MET A 103 3.27 -3.98 2.16
C MET A 103 2.72 -5.23 1.50
N GLY A 104 3.38 -5.70 0.45
CA GLY A 104 3.07 -6.97 -0.22
C GLY A 104 3.07 -8.15 0.75
N LEU A 105 4.12 -8.26 1.56
CA LEU A 105 4.21 -9.28 2.61
C LEU A 105 3.08 -9.12 3.66
N SER A 106 2.81 -7.89 4.08
CA SER A 106 1.81 -7.60 5.12
C SER A 106 0.39 -7.95 4.65
N PHE A 107 -0.02 -7.48 3.48
CA PHE A 107 -1.32 -7.81 2.88
C PHE A 107 -1.46 -9.30 2.59
N GLY A 108 -0.40 -9.89 2.02
CA GLY A 108 -0.36 -11.31 1.72
C GLY A 108 -0.43 -12.20 2.96
N SER A 109 0.21 -11.81 4.07
CA SER A 109 0.12 -12.55 5.35
C SER A 109 -1.30 -12.50 5.92
N ILE A 110 -1.99 -11.35 5.84
CA ILE A 110 -3.40 -11.26 6.26
C ILE A 110 -4.26 -12.22 5.42
N PHE A 111 -4.01 -12.26 4.11
CA PHE A 111 -4.72 -13.18 3.22
C PHE A 111 -4.43 -14.66 3.56
N GLU A 112 -3.18 -15.05 3.79
CA GLU A 112 -2.83 -16.42 4.19
C GLU A 112 -3.49 -16.85 5.50
N LEU A 113 -3.47 -15.96 6.49
CA LEU A 113 -4.06 -16.24 7.81
C LEU A 113 -5.58 -16.38 7.78
N THR A 114 -6.24 -15.66 6.89
CA THR A 114 -7.70 -15.55 6.90
C THR A 114 -8.40 -16.22 5.72
N GLY A 115 -7.71 -16.38 4.58
CA GLY A 115 -8.29 -16.81 3.30
C GLY A 115 -9.26 -15.78 2.70
N VAL A 116 -9.21 -14.50 3.15
CA VAL A 116 -10.17 -13.45 2.78
C VAL A 116 -9.42 -12.20 2.33
N ILE A 117 -9.72 -11.71 1.11
CA ILE A 117 -9.05 -10.54 0.54
C ILE A 117 -9.52 -9.19 1.09
N TRP A 118 -10.68 -9.14 1.77
CA TRP A 118 -11.30 -7.86 2.16
C TRP A 118 -10.51 -7.08 3.22
N GLY A 119 -9.74 -7.75 4.08
CA GLY A 119 -8.81 -7.08 4.99
C GLY A 119 -7.67 -6.38 4.25
N PRO A 120 -6.93 -7.08 3.38
CA PRO A 120 -5.96 -6.47 2.46
C PRO A 120 -6.53 -5.32 1.63
N VAL A 121 -7.68 -5.51 1.00
CA VAL A 121 -8.36 -4.44 0.22
C VAL A 121 -8.64 -3.21 1.08
N LEU A 122 -9.24 -3.40 2.26
CA LEU A 122 -9.53 -2.31 3.18
C LEU A 122 -8.25 -1.57 3.58
N ALA A 123 -7.22 -2.31 3.97
CA ALA A 123 -5.94 -1.72 4.37
C ALA A 123 -5.29 -0.94 3.22
N HIS A 124 -5.23 -1.52 2.04
CA HIS A 124 -4.60 -0.93 0.87
C HIS A 124 -5.31 0.38 0.45
N VAL A 125 -6.62 0.34 0.32
CA VAL A 125 -7.44 1.53 -0.01
C VAL A 125 -7.26 2.63 1.04
N TRP A 126 -7.33 2.29 2.31
CA TRP A 126 -7.21 3.27 3.39
C TRP A 126 -5.81 3.90 3.44
N ILE A 127 -4.75 3.08 3.34
CA ILE A 127 -3.36 3.56 3.29
C ILE A 127 -3.15 4.49 2.10
N ASN A 128 -3.55 4.06 0.89
CA ASN A 128 -3.39 4.89 -0.33
C ASN A 128 -4.15 6.20 -0.21
N GLN A 129 -5.42 6.17 0.23
CA GLN A 129 -6.24 7.37 0.41
C GLN A 129 -5.58 8.37 1.37
N ARG A 130 -5.09 7.89 2.53
CA ARG A 130 -4.51 8.76 3.56
C ARG A 130 -3.13 9.26 3.19
N ASN A 131 -2.28 8.40 2.63
CA ASN A 131 -0.93 8.79 2.23
C ASN A 131 -0.94 9.77 1.05
N MET A 132 -1.74 9.54 0.01
CA MET A 132 -1.89 10.51 -1.09
C MET A 132 -2.48 11.85 -0.61
N THR A 133 -3.44 11.82 0.32
CA THR A 133 -3.98 13.05 0.92
C THR A 133 -2.93 13.78 1.74
N PHE A 134 -2.08 13.05 2.46
CA PHE A 134 -0.96 13.62 3.24
C PHE A 134 0.06 14.27 2.30
N ILE A 135 0.50 13.58 1.25
CA ILE A 135 1.44 14.11 0.25
C ILE A 135 0.90 15.41 -0.40
N ARG A 136 -0.38 15.44 -0.75
CA ARG A 136 -0.99 16.63 -1.37
C ARG A 136 -1.02 17.86 -0.47
N ARG A 137 -1.03 17.68 0.85
CA ARG A 137 -1.20 18.77 1.82
C ARG A 137 0.09 19.35 2.37
N HIS A 138 1.19 18.69 2.19
CA HIS A 138 2.50 19.01 2.79
C HIS A 138 3.60 19.09 1.74
#